data_7b9aeb8820b3aec74651b03160bfba84
#
_entry.id   7b9aeb8820b3aec74651b03160bfba84
#
_cell.length_a   1.000
_cell.length_b   1.000
_cell.length_c   1.000
_cell.angle_alpha   90.00
_cell.angle_beta   90.00
_cell.angle_gamma   90.00
#
_symmetry.space_group_name_H-M   'P 1'
#
loop_
_entity.id
_entity.type
_entity.pdbx_description
1 polymer ?
#
loop_
_entity_poly.entity_id
_entity_poly.type
_entity_poly.pdbx_seq_one_letter_code
_entity_poly.pdbx_strand_id
1 'polypeptide(L)'
;LSVLNIKGEDTGRKVTLNDAIFGIEPNDHAIYLDVKQYLANQRQGTHKSKERSEVSGSTRKLIRQKGGGGARRGDINSPVLVGGGRVFGPKPRDYEFKLNKKVKGLARKSALTYKAKNNAIVVVEDFTLEAPKTKEFVTIAKNLKVADGKLLLVLSEKNNFVYLSARNLEKANVITASELNTYSVLNAVNLVLTESSVAVIEKLFNA
;
A
#
# COMPACT_ATOMS: atom_id res chain seq x y z
N LEU A 1 -9.95 15.98 -19.90
CA LEU A 1 -10.51 14.63 -20.01
C LEU A 1 -12.03 14.70 -20.17
N SER A 2 -12.63 13.83 -20.98
CA SER A 2 -14.09 13.68 -21.04
C SER A 2 -14.60 12.89 -19.85
N VAL A 3 -15.82 13.23 -19.41
CA VAL A 3 -16.51 12.54 -18.32
C VAL A 3 -17.37 11.44 -18.92
N LEU A 4 -17.16 10.22 -18.48
CA LEU A 4 -17.93 9.06 -18.92
C LEU A 4 -19.09 8.75 -17.97
N ASN A 5 -20.14 8.14 -18.46
CA ASN A 5 -21.20 7.57 -17.62
C ASN A 5 -20.85 6.13 -17.19
N ILE A 6 -21.69 5.50 -16.37
CA ILE A 6 -21.53 4.10 -15.90
C ILE A 6 -21.56 3.09 -17.07
N LYS A 7 -22.11 3.46 -18.23
CA LYS A 7 -22.14 2.63 -19.43
C LYS A 7 -20.91 2.80 -20.31
N GLY A 8 -20.00 3.73 -19.98
CA GLY A 8 -18.79 4.02 -20.74
C GLY A 8 -19.01 4.97 -21.93
N GLU A 9 -20.15 5.65 -21.98
CA GLU A 9 -20.46 6.65 -23.02
C GLU A 9 -20.00 8.03 -22.55
N ASP A 10 -19.60 8.90 -23.48
CA ASP A 10 -19.21 10.27 -23.18
C ASP A 10 -20.44 11.12 -22.86
N THR A 11 -20.46 11.78 -21.73
CA THR A 11 -21.54 12.67 -21.29
C THR A 11 -21.49 14.04 -21.94
N GLY A 12 -20.47 14.34 -22.77
CA GLY A 12 -20.22 15.66 -23.34
C GLY A 12 -19.62 16.67 -22.37
N ARG A 13 -19.49 16.32 -21.08
CA ARG A 13 -18.80 17.16 -20.08
C ARG A 13 -17.30 16.93 -20.12
N LYS A 14 -16.52 17.98 -19.87
CA LYS A 14 -15.05 17.89 -19.82
C LYS A 14 -14.55 18.41 -18.49
N VAL A 15 -13.65 17.69 -17.86
CA VAL A 15 -12.91 18.10 -16.68
C VAL A 15 -11.48 18.43 -17.08
N THR A 16 -11.02 19.63 -16.73
CA THR A 16 -9.62 20.05 -16.89
C THR A 16 -8.86 19.67 -15.62
N LEU A 17 -7.77 18.92 -15.77
CA LEU A 17 -6.88 18.59 -14.65
C LEU A 17 -5.92 19.75 -14.41
N ASN A 18 -5.69 20.12 -13.15
CA ASN A 18 -4.79 21.20 -12.79
C ASN A 18 -3.32 20.78 -13.01
N ASP A 19 -2.59 21.51 -13.86
CA ASP A 19 -1.19 21.24 -14.18
C ASP A 19 -0.27 21.32 -12.96
N ALA A 20 -0.60 22.10 -11.93
CA ALA A 20 0.16 22.16 -10.69
C ALA A 20 0.11 20.85 -9.86
N ILE A 21 -0.77 19.91 -10.24
CA ILE A 21 -0.93 18.61 -9.57
C ILE A 21 -0.62 17.46 -10.51
N PHE A 22 -1.12 17.51 -11.75
CA PHE A 22 -1.04 16.43 -12.73
C PHE A 22 0.01 16.67 -13.83
N GLY A 23 0.60 17.87 -13.89
CA GLY A 23 1.56 18.27 -14.92
C GLY A 23 2.96 18.59 -14.41
N ILE A 24 3.29 18.30 -13.16
CA ILE A 24 4.60 18.59 -12.58
C ILE A 24 5.71 17.72 -13.18
N GLU A 25 6.97 18.09 -12.96
CA GLU A 25 8.10 17.21 -13.21
C GLU A 25 8.15 16.12 -12.11
N PRO A 26 8.04 14.82 -12.46
CA PRO A 26 8.00 13.75 -11.47
C PRO A 26 9.32 13.61 -10.72
N ASN A 27 9.26 13.39 -9.39
CA ASN A 27 10.41 13.12 -8.55
C ASN A 27 10.39 11.66 -8.06
N ASP A 28 11.18 10.79 -8.71
CA ASP A 28 11.23 9.36 -8.43
C ASP A 28 11.75 9.04 -7.04
N HIS A 29 12.72 9.85 -6.54
CA HIS A 29 13.25 9.65 -5.20
C HIS A 29 12.19 9.92 -4.11
N ALA A 30 11.37 10.96 -4.28
CA ALA A 30 10.27 11.23 -3.37
C ALA A 30 9.24 10.10 -3.37
N ILE A 31 8.90 9.58 -4.56
CA ILE A 31 8.03 8.41 -4.73
C ILE A 31 8.60 7.20 -3.99
N TYR A 32 9.88 6.88 -4.21
CA TYR A 32 10.54 5.76 -3.53
C TYR A 32 10.48 5.87 -2.02
N LEU A 33 10.77 7.03 -1.47
CA LEU A 33 10.75 7.25 -0.02
C LEU A 33 9.35 7.07 0.56
N ASP A 34 8.30 7.59 -0.08
CA ASP A 34 6.93 7.50 0.40
C ASP A 34 6.39 6.05 0.33
N VAL A 35 6.67 5.34 -0.76
CA VAL A 35 6.34 3.90 -0.88
C VAL A 35 7.09 3.08 0.16
N LYS A 36 8.38 3.34 0.37
CA LYS A 36 9.19 2.66 1.39
C LYS A 36 8.62 2.89 2.79
N GLN A 37 8.25 4.13 3.11
CA GLN A 37 7.61 4.44 4.38
C GLN A 37 6.28 3.70 4.53
N TYR A 38 5.41 3.75 3.53
CA TYR A 38 4.12 3.10 3.56
C TYR A 38 4.24 1.59 3.85
N LEU A 39 5.12 0.91 3.14
CA LEU A 39 5.37 -0.52 3.34
C LEU A 39 6.04 -0.84 4.69
N ALA A 40 6.96 0.00 5.14
CA ALA A 40 7.63 -0.18 6.43
C ALA A 40 6.65 -0.03 7.60
N ASN A 41 5.73 0.94 7.53
CA ASN A 41 4.74 1.18 8.58
C ASN A 41 3.65 0.09 8.68
N GLN A 42 3.54 -0.79 7.69
CA GLN A 42 2.66 -1.97 7.76
C GLN A 42 3.27 -3.14 8.52
N ARG A 43 4.58 -3.10 8.81
CA ARG A 43 5.30 -4.18 9.48
C ARG A 43 5.13 -4.07 10.99
N GLN A 44 4.69 -5.14 11.65
CA GLN A 44 4.59 -5.21 13.12
C GLN A 44 5.93 -5.50 13.80
N GLY A 45 6.86 -6.16 13.11
CA GLY A 45 8.21 -6.44 13.64
C GLY A 45 8.27 -7.35 14.85
N THR A 46 7.28 -8.20 15.10
CA THR A 46 7.15 -9.05 16.30
C THR A 46 8.01 -10.33 16.28
N HIS A 47 8.82 -10.52 15.25
CA HIS A 47 9.67 -11.70 15.13
C HIS A 47 10.79 -11.69 16.16
N LYS A 48 10.99 -12.83 16.82
CA LYS A 48 12.01 -13.02 17.84
C LYS A 48 12.57 -14.44 17.78
N SER A 49 13.87 -14.59 17.92
CA SER A 49 14.50 -15.88 18.19
C SER A 49 14.87 -16.00 19.67
N LYS A 50 14.83 -17.21 20.21
CA LYS A 50 15.19 -17.46 21.61
C LYS A 50 16.71 -17.38 21.79
N GLU A 51 17.15 -16.59 22.78
CA GLU A 51 18.53 -16.54 23.23
C GLU A 51 18.81 -17.71 24.21
N ARG A 52 20.07 -17.94 24.54
CA ARG A 52 20.45 -19.06 25.41
C ARG A 52 19.79 -19.08 26.78
N SER A 53 19.46 -17.88 27.31
CA SER A 53 18.75 -17.72 28.58
C SER A 53 17.25 -18.03 28.50
N GLU A 54 16.69 -18.06 27.28
CA GLU A 54 15.26 -18.26 27.01
C GLU A 54 14.93 -19.67 26.53
N VAL A 55 15.95 -20.41 26.08
CA VAL A 55 15.79 -21.82 25.67
C VAL A 55 15.65 -22.68 26.90
N SER A 56 14.66 -23.57 26.91
CA SER A 56 14.50 -24.58 27.98
C SER A 56 15.63 -25.59 27.89
N GLY A 57 16.26 -25.84 29.04
CA GLY A 57 17.36 -26.78 29.14
C GLY A 57 18.13 -26.62 30.43
N SER A 58 18.95 -27.61 30.79
CA SER A 58 19.78 -27.57 31.98
C SER A 58 20.96 -26.61 31.80
N THR A 59 21.20 -25.79 32.82
CA THR A 59 22.40 -24.93 32.92
C THR A 59 23.62 -25.64 33.47
N ARG A 60 23.45 -26.95 33.82
CA ARG A 60 24.55 -27.78 34.32
C ARG A 60 25.62 -27.95 33.25
N LYS A 61 26.89 -27.93 33.66
CA LYS A 61 28.05 -28.23 32.82
C LYS A 61 27.95 -29.67 32.28
N LEU A 62 28.01 -29.83 30.96
CA LEU A 62 27.81 -31.12 30.29
C LEU A 62 28.96 -32.10 30.52
N ILE A 63 30.20 -31.62 30.50
CA ILE A 63 31.40 -32.44 30.55
C ILE A 63 32.37 -31.90 31.59
N ARG A 64 33.15 -32.77 32.27
CA ARG A 64 34.21 -32.38 33.18
C ARG A 64 35.23 -31.46 32.47
N GLN A 65 35.84 -30.56 33.24
CA GLN A 65 36.71 -29.50 32.68
C GLN A 65 37.96 -30.10 32.00
N LYS A 66 38.53 -31.15 32.53
CA LYS A 66 39.74 -31.85 32.06
C LYS A 66 39.56 -33.39 32.14
N GLY A 67 40.42 -34.12 31.44
CA GLY A 67 40.46 -35.60 31.50
C GLY A 67 39.54 -36.32 30.51
N GLY A 68 38.78 -35.61 29.64
CA GLY A 68 37.86 -36.24 28.68
C GLY A 68 38.36 -36.27 27.24
N GLY A 69 39.56 -35.77 26.93
CA GLY A 69 40.11 -35.76 25.56
C GLY A 69 39.37 -34.93 24.52
N GLY A 70 38.21 -34.41 24.87
CA GLY A 70 37.36 -33.61 23.93
C GLY A 70 37.32 -32.14 24.24
N ALA A 71 36.58 -31.39 23.43
CA ALA A 71 36.37 -29.96 23.60
C ALA A 71 35.64 -29.62 24.92
N ARG A 72 36.05 -28.58 25.60
CA ARG A 72 35.38 -28.09 26.83
C ARG A 72 34.00 -27.55 26.49
N ARG A 73 32.96 -28.00 27.19
CA ARG A 73 31.58 -27.62 26.98
C ARG A 73 30.95 -27.08 28.26
N GLY A 74 30.15 -26.03 28.13
CA GLY A 74 29.32 -25.47 29.20
C GLY A 74 27.98 -26.18 29.30
N ASP A 75 26.91 -25.41 29.30
CA ASP A 75 25.52 -25.88 29.34
C ASP A 75 25.01 -26.32 27.95
N ILE A 76 23.89 -27.03 27.94
CA ILE A 76 23.25 -27.52 26.72
C ILE A 76 22.64 -26.38 25.86
N ASN A 77 22.31 -25.25 26.48
CA ASN A 77 21.69 -24.09 25.84
C ASN A 77 22.70 -23.24 25.05
N SER A 78 23.99 -23.61 25.06
CA SER A 78 25.04 -22.87 24.35
C SER A 78 24.73 -22.80 22.84
N PRO A 79 24.90 -21.63 22.18
CA PRO A 79 24.63 -21.49 20.75
C PRO A 79 25.56 -22.31 19.84
N VAL A 80 26.66 -22.81 20.38
CA VAL A 80 27.60 -23.70 19.66
C VAL A 80 27.05 -25.14 19.50
N LEU A 81 26.04 -25.49 20.32
CA LEU A 81 25.44 -26.83 20.30
C LEU A 81 24.17 -26.83 19.45
N VAL A 82 23.90 -27.97 18.82
CA VAL A 82 22.62 -28.19 18.11
C VAL A 82 21.48 -28.14 19.13
N GLY A 83 20.46 -27.32 18.83
CA GLY A 83 19.35 -27.05 19.76
C GLY A 83 19.62 -25.96 20.79
N GLY A 84 20.81 -25.34 20.81
CA GLY A 84 21.12 -24.20 21.65
C GLY A 84 20.43 -22.91 21.19
N GLY A 85 20.58 -21.84 22.02
CA GLY A 85 20.01 -20.53 21.71
C GLY A 85 20.65 -19.86 20.51
N ARG A 86 19.92 -18.95 19.89
CA ARG A 86 20.39 -18.17 18.73
C ARG A 86 21.23 -16.96 19.18
N VAL A 87 22.44 -16.81 18.62
CA VAL A 87 23.26 -15.59 18.79
C VAL A 87 22.91 -14.60 17.69
N PHE A 88 22.77 -13.32 18.03
CA PHE A 88 22.43 -12.26 17.09
C PHE A 88 21.19 -12.53 16.23
N GLY A 89 20.24 -13.29 16.78
CA GLY A 89 18.97 -13.52 16.11
C GLY A 89 18.08 -12.28 16.08
N PRO A 90 17.01 -12.30 15.30
CA PRO A 90 16.08 -11.18 15.22
C PRO A 90 15.46 -10.91 16.59
N LYS A 91 15.33 -9.62 16.92
CA LYS A 91 14.61 -9.10 18.08
C LYS A 91 13.44 -8.27 17.61
N PRO A 92 12.33 -8.21 18.37
CA PRO A 92 11.22 -7.32 18.04
C PRO A 92 11.73 -5.89 17.92
N ARG A 93 11.32 -5.21 16.83
CA ARG A 93 11.68 -3.81 16.59
C ARG A 93 10.62 -3.13 15.74
N ASP A 94 10.51 -1.83 15.93
CA ASP A 94 9.70 -0.98 15.07
C ASP A 94 10.45 -0.67 13.78
N TYR A 95 9.72 -0.75 12.68
CA TYR A 95 10.22 -0.41 11.34
C TYR A 95 9.72 0.96 10.89
N GLU A 96 8.86 1.58 11.68
CA GLU A 96 8.25 2.85 11.38
C GLU A 96 9.28 3.97 11.26
N PHE A 97 9.12 4.81 10.25
CA PHE A 97 9.84 6.07 10.12
C PHE A 97 8.93 7.14 9.52
N LYS A 98 9.25 8.41 9.75
CA LYS A 98 8.44 9.55 9.38
C LYS A 98 9.07 10.33 8.23
N LEU A 99 8.24 10.76 7.27
CA LEU A 99 8.62 11.67 6.21
C LEU A 99 7.91 13.03 6.37
N ASN A 100 8.55 14.07 5.89
CA ASN A 100 8.00 15.41 5.89
C ASN A 100 6.75 15.50 5.00
N LYS A 101 5.73 16.26 5.43
CA LYS A 101 4.47 16.44 4.70
C LYS A 101 4.67 16.92 3.26
N LYS A 102 5.61 17.87 3.03
CA LYS A 102 5.93 18.40 1.70
C LYS A 102 6.48 17.32 0.76
N VAL A 103 7.34 16.42 1.27
CA VAL A 103 7.88 15.30 0.47
C VAL A 103 6.77 14.32 0.08
N LYS A 104 5.87 13.98 1.01
CA LYS A 104 4.69 13.14 0.72
C LYS A 104 3.76 13.78 -0.32
N GLY A 105 3.53 15.10 -0.21
CA GLY A 105 2.74 15.84 -1.19
C GLY A 105 3.37 15.80 -2.59
N LEU A 106 4.70 16.02 -2.69
CA LEU A 106 5.43 15.93 -3.94
C LEU A 106 5.37 14.52 -4.54
N ALA A 107 5.54 13.47 -3.71
CA ALA A 107 5.45 12.08 -4.14
C ALA A 107 4.08 11.74 -4.75
N ARG A 108 2.97 12.16 -4.10
CA ARG A 108 1.62 11.94 -4.61
C ARG A 108 1.37 12.67 -5.92
N LYS A 109 1.75 13.96 -6.01
CA LYS A 109 1.65 14.74 -7.25
C LYS A 109 2.45 14.06 -8.39
N SER A 110 3.68 13.60 -8.12
CA SER A 110 4.51 12.88 -9.08
C SER A 110 3.87 11.60 -9.58
N ALA A 111 3.26 10.81 -8.67
CA ALA A 111 2.54 9.58 -9.04
C ALA A 111 1.31 9.86 -9.92
N LEU A 112 0.54 10.91 -9.61
CA LEU A 112 -0.62 11.35 -10.41
C LEU A 112 -0.18 11.85 -11.79
N THR A 113 0.94 12.58 -11.87
CA THR A 113 1.53 13.02 -13.14
C THR A 113 1.93 11.85 -14.02
N TYR A 114 2.53 10.79 -13.47
CA TYR A 114 2.81 9.57 -14.25
C TYR A 114 1.54 8.93 -14.79
N LYS A 115 0.47 8.89 -14.02
CA LYS A 115 -0.82 8.37 -14.50
C LYS A 115 -1.42 9.22 -15.61
N ALA A 116 -1.32 10.54 -15.51
CA ALA A 116 -1.77 11.46 -16.55
C ALA A 116 -0.95 11.30 -17.84
N LYS A 117 0.39 11.26 -17.76
CA LYS A 117 1.28 11.04 -18.91
C LYS A 117 1.02 9.72 -19.63
N ASN A 118 0.67 8.68 -18.89
CA ASN A 118 0.39 7.34 -19.44
C ASN A 118 -1.06 7.18 -19.93
N ASN A 119 -1.89 8.25 -19.92
CA ASN A 119 -3.31 8.20 -20.24
C ASN A 119 -4.09 7.11 -19.45
N ALA A 120 -3.67 6.86 -18.22
CA ALA A 120 -4.25 5.84 -17.34
C ALA A 120 -5.31 6.41 -16.38
N ILE A 121 -5.76 7.64 -16.61
CA ILE A 121 -6.81 8.32 -15.83
C ILE A 121 -8.10 8.33 -16.61
N VAL A 122 -9.17 7.81 -16.02
CA VAL A 122 -10.55 7.86 -16.53
C VAL A 122 -11.39 8.68 -15.55
N VAL A 123 -12.18 9.62 -16.05
CA VAL A 123 -13.11 10.40 -15.22
C VAL A 123 -14.54 9.89 -15.49
N VAL A 124 -15.26 9.64 -14.39
CA VAL A 124 -16.63 9.12 -14.43
C VAL A 124 -17.54 10.06 -13.64
N GLU A 125 -18.79 10.20 -14.07
CA GLU A 125 -19.80 10.90 -13.31
C GLU A 125 -19.98 10.30 -11.91
N ASP A 126 -20.46 11.08 -10.96
CA ASP A 126 -20.73 10.59 -9.61
C ASP A 126 -21.92 9.60 -9.67
N PHE A 127 -21.73 8.42 -9.11
CA PHE A 127 -22.73 7.36 -9.10
C PHE A 127 -22.88 6.71 -7.73
N THR A 128 -24.03 6.19 -7.48
CA THR A 128 -24.36 5.37 -6.32
C THR A 128 -24.99 4.05 -6.78
N LEU A 129 -24.80 3.00 -5.98
CA LEU A 129 -25.46 1.72 -6.18
C LEU A 129 -26.62 1.61 -5.19
N GLU A 130 -27.75 1.05 -5.62
CA GLU A 130 -28.92 0.83 -4.74
C GLU A 130 -28.66 -0.29 -3.73
N ALA A 131 -27.86 -1.29 -4.12
CA ALA A 131 -27.48 -2.42 -3.29
C ALA A 131 -26.03 -2.84 -3.54
N PRO A 132 -25.34 -3.46 -2.55
CA PRO A 132 -23.97 -3.95 -2.73
C PRO A 132 -23.96 -5.22 -3.59
N LYS A 133 -23.70 -5.08 -4.90
CA LYS A 133 -23.61 -6.19 -5.84
C LYS A 133 -22.32 -6.16 -6.64
N THR A 134 -21.50 -7.20 -6.51
CA THR A 134 -20.23 -7.34 -7.23
C THR A 134 -20.41 -7.44 -8.76
N LYS A 135 -21.49 -8.07 -9.21
CA LYS A 135 -21.79 -8.20 -10.66
C LYS A 135 -22.00 -6.84 -11.33
N GLU A 136 -22.70 -5.93 -10.69
CA GLU A 136 -22.91 -4.57 -11.19
C GLU A 136 -21.60 -3.82 -11.31
N PHE A 137 -20.74 -3.89 -10.28
CA PHE A 137 -19.43 -3.25 -10.32
C PHE A 137 -18.53 -3.82 -11.44
N VAL A 138 -18.53 -5.14 -11.65
CA VAL A 138 -17.80 -5.78 -12.76
C VAL A 138 -18.30 -5.29 -14.11
N THR A 139 -19.62 -5.12 -14.27
CA THR A 139 -20.21 -4.60 -15.51
C THR A 139 -19.74 -3.17 -15.76
N ILE A 140 -19.74 -2.30 -14.75
CA ILE A 140 -19.22 -0.93 -14.82
C ILE A 140 -17.75 -0.94 -15.24
N ALA A 141 -16.90 -1.75 -14.59
CA ALA A 141 -15.47 -1.85 -14.91
C ALA A 141 -15.22 -2.32 -16.37
N LYS A 142 -16.05 -3.24 -16.88
CA LYS A 142 -15.99 -3.68 -18.28
C LYS A 142 -16.42 -2.58 -19.25
N ASN A 143 -17.50 -1.87 -18.96
CA ASN A 143 -17.99 -0.76 -19.78
C ASN A 143 -16.94 0.36 -19.90
N LEU A 144 -16.24 0.67 -18.81
CA LEU A 144 -15.14 1.64 -18.78
C LEU A 144 -13.83 1.10 -19.39
N LYS A 145 -13.78 -0.16 -19.83
CA LYS A 145 -12.60 -0.83 -20.39
C LYS A 145 -11.38 -0.85 -19.43
N VAL A 146 -11.64 -0.93 -18.13
CA VAL A 146 -10.60 -0.94 -17.07
C VAL A 146 -10.54 -2.26 -16.29
N ALA A 147 -11.28 -3.28 -16.72
CA ALA A 147 -11.42 -4.55 -16.03
C ALA A 147 -10.16 -5.44 -16.05
N ASP A 148 -9.30 -5.30 -17.06
CA ASP A 148 -8.16 -6.20 -17.29
C ASP A 148 -7.03 -5.97 -16.29
N GLY A 149 -6.84 -4.74 -15.83
CA GLY A 149 -5.78 -4.33 -14.92
C GLY A 149 -6.25 -4.11 -13.48
N LYS A 150 -5.30 -3.77 -12.60
CA LYS A 150 -5.63 -3.28 -11.26
C LYS A 150 -6.30 -1.90 -11.38
N LEU A 151 -7.53 -1.82 -10.89
CA LEU A 151 -8.35 -0.63 -10.88
C LEU A 151 -8.31 0.05 -9.52
N LEU A 152 -8.09 1.36 -9.50
CA LEU A 152 -8.28 2.20 -8.32
C LEU A 152 -9.40 3.20 -8.60
N LEU A 153 -10.54 3.04 -7.92
CA LEU A 153 -11.65 4.00 -7.96
C LEU A 153 -11.51 4.97 -6.79
N VAL A 154 -11.53 6.26 -7.09
CA VAL A 154 -11.45 7.34 -6.11
C VAL A 154 -12.79 8.06 -6.06
N LEU A 155 -13.41 8.06 -4.91
CA LEU A 155 -14.66 8.73 -4.62
C LEU A 155 -14.41 10.04 -3.87
N SER A 156 -15.28 11.02 -4.01
CA SER A 156 -15.25 12.26 -3.21
C SER A 156 -15.52 11.97 -1.73
N GLU A 157 -16.56 11.16 -1.47
CA GLU A 157 -17.03 10.78 -0.15
C GLU A 157 -17.17 9.26 -0.05
N LYS A 158 -17.25 8.77 1.19
CA LYS A 158 -17.38 7.34 1.44
C LYS A 158 -18.75 6.81 1.01
N ASN A 159 -18.75 5.91 0.02
CA ASN A 159 -19.94 5.17 -0.39
C ASN A 159 -19.80 3.68 -0.02
N ASN A 160 -20.55 3.26 0.99
CA ASN A 160 -20.46 1.89 1.50
C ASN A 160 -20.92 0.84 0.49
N PHE A 161 -21.93 1.13 -0.35
CA PHE A 161 -22.42 0.17 -1.34
C PHE A 161 -21.41 -0.07 -2.46
N VAL A 162 -20.78 0.98 -2.96
CA VAL A 162 -19.70 0.87 -3.96
C VAL A 162 -18.49 0.14 -3.37
N TYR A 163 -18.08 0.49 -2.14
CA TYR A 163 -16.97 -0.18 -1.45
C TYR A 163 -17.22 -1.68 -1.26
N LEU A 164 -18.39 -2.08 -0.75
CA LEU A 164 -18.74 -3.48 -0.53
C LEU A 164 -18.85 -4.26 -1.85
N SER A 165 -19.31 -3.61 -2.93
CA SER A 165 -19.42 -4.21 -4.27
C SER A 165 -18.04 -4.50 -4.88
N ALA A 166 -17.04 -3.67 -4.62
CA ALA A 166 -15.68 -3.81 -5.15
C ALA A 166 -14.77 -4.69 -4.27
N ARG A 167 -14.97 -4.71 -2.94
CA ARG A 167 -14.05 -5.30 -1.96
C ARG A 167 -13.67 -6.75 -2.22
N ASN A 168 -14.60 -7.56 -2.77
CA ASN A 168 -14.34 -8.98 -3.07
C ASN A 168 -13.50 -9.18 -4.35
N LEU A 169 -13.29 -8.15 -5.14
CA LEU A 169 -12.55 -8.24 -6.39
C LEU A 169 -11.06 -7.98 -6.14
N GLU A 170 -10.21 -8.95 -6.45
CA GLU A 170 -8.76 -8.88 -6.20
C GLU A 170 -8.08 -7.69 -6.90
N LYS A 171 -8.57 -7.35 -8.10
CA LYS A 171 -8.01 -6.28 -8.94
C LYS A 171 -8.67 -4.93 -8.76
N ALA A 172 -9.68 -4.80 -7.89
CA ALA A 172 -10.40 -3.55 -7.69
C ALA A 172 -10.15 -3.01 -6.27
N ASN A 173 -9.82 -1.73 -6.18
CA ASN A 173 -9.72 -1.02 -4.91
C ASN A 173 -10.52 0.29 -4.98
N VAL A 174 -11.23 0.61 -3.91
CA VAL A 174 -12.04 1.83 -3.79
C VAL A 174 -11.58 2.60 -2.57
N ILE A 175 -11.22 3.84 -2.77
CA ILE A 175 -10.76 4.76 -1.71
C ILE A 175 -11.46 6.11 -1.83
N THR A 176 -11.44 6.88 -0.77
CA THR A 176 -11.84 8.29 -0.81
C THR A 176 -10.68 9.18 -1.27
N ALA A 177 -10.98 10.34 -1.82
CA ALA A 177 -9.97 11.31 -2.25
C ALA A 177 -9.03 11.73 -1.10
N SER A 178 -9.53 11.76 0.14
CA SER A 178 -8.75 12.07 1.35
C SER A 178 -7.75 10.96 1.72
N GLU A 179 -8.05 9.69 1.40
CA GLU A 179 -7.22 8.53 1.68
C GLU A 179 -6.22 8.24 0.55
N LEU A 180 -6.22 9.05 -0.51
CA LEU A 180 -5.35 8.86 -1.67
C LEU A 180 -3.87 8.86 -1.24
N ASN A 181 -3.16 7.78 -1.54
CA ASN A 181 -1.74 7.61 -1.22
C ASN A 181 -0.94 7.20 -2.46
N THR A 182 0.35 7.49 -2.43
CA THR A 182 1.29 7.22 -3.54
C THR A 182 1.32 5.74 -3.92
N TYR A 183 1.31 4.85 -2.91
CA TYR A 183 1.36 3.40 -3.16
C TYR A 183 0.13 2.89 -3.94
N SER A 184 -1.08 3.29 -3.51
CA SER A 184 -2.32 2.87 -4.19
C SER A 184 -2.38 3.38 -5.62
N VAL A 185 -1.97 4.63 -5.86
CA VAL A 185 -1.92 5.21 -7.21
C VAL A 185 -0.96 4.44 -8.11
N LEU A 186 0.25 4.11 -7.64
CA LEU A 186 1.24 3.38 -8.44
C LEU A 186 0.86 1.92 -8.66
N ASN A 187 0.29 1.25 -7.64
CA ASN A 187 -0.10 -0.15 -7.72
C ASN A 187 -1.25 -0.39 -8.72
N ALA A 188 -2.12 0.58 -8.91
CA ALA A 188 -3.18 0.51 -9.91
C ALA A 188 -2.62 0.67 -11.32
N VAL A 189 -3.17 -0.03 -12.30
CA VAL A 189 -2.94 0.21 -13.73
C VAL A 189 -3.79 1.40 -14.16
N ASN A 190 -5.07 1.34 -13.89
CA ASN A 190 -6.05 2.36 -14.24
C ASN A 190 -6.53 3.10 -12.98
N LEU A 191 -6.55 4.42 -13.05
CA LEU A 191 -7.07 5.31 -12.04
C LEU A 191 -8.41 5.87 -12.50
N VAL A 192 -9.48 5.53 -11.81
CA VAL A 192 -10.83 6.05 -12.11
C VAL A 192 -11.19 7.09 -11.06
N LEU A 193 -11.44 8.30 -11.49
CA LEU A 193 -11.82 9.44 -10.63
C LEU A 193 -13.28 9.76 -10.86
N THR A 194 -14.07 9.94 -9.81
CA THR A 194 -15.38 10.56 -9.94
C THR A 194 -15.23 12.07 -10.17
N GLU A 195 -16.17 12.68 -10.87
CA GLU A 195 -16.10 14.11 -11.21
C GLU A 195 -15.90 14.99 -9.97
N SER A 196 -16.65 14.75 -8.91
CA SER A 196 -16.52 15.46 -7.64
C SER A 196 -15.20 15.19 -6.92
N SER A 197 -14.59 13.99 -7.08
CA SER A 197 -13.32 13.65 -6.44
C SER A 197 -12.16 14.48 -6.95
N VAL A 198 -12.19 14.92 -8.21
CA VAL A 198 -11.14 15.77 -8.78
C VAL A 198 -11.06 17.11 -8.04
N ALA A 199 -12.21 17.73 -7.79
CA ALA A 199 -12.27 18.99 -7.04
C ALA A 199 -11.77 18.84 -5.59
N VAL A 200 -12.05 17.68 -4.95
CA VAL A 200 -11.55 17.38 -3.60
C VAL A 200 -10.02 17.20 -3.60
N ILE A 201 -9.48 16.47 -4.59
CA ILE A 201 -8.03 16.29 -4.76
C ILE A 201 -7.35 17.64 -4.94
N GLU A 202 -7.88 18.53 -5.78
CA GLU A 202 -7.32 19.84 -6.01
C GLU A 202 -7.29 20.71 -4.72
N LYS A 203 -8.36 20.68 -3.93
CA LYS A 203 -8.39 21.34 -2.62
C LYS A 203 -7.34 20.81 -1.65
N LEU A 204 -7.16 19.49 -1.59
CA LEU A 204 -6.20 18.85 -0.69
C LEU A 204 -4.73 19.16 -1.02
N PHE A 205 -4.41 19.42 -2.28
CA PHE A 205 -3.05 19.74 -2.70
C PHE A 205 -2.76 21.25 -2.79
N ASN A 206 -3.77 22.09 -2.75
CA ASN A 206 -3.63 23.55 -2.71
C ASN A 206 -3.66 24.11 -1.27
N ALA A 207 -4.04 23.31 -0.28
CA ALA A 207 -3.97 23.61 1.16
C ALA A 207 -2.58 23.23 1.72
#